data_3a6f318b1da92ebaaaa4b4a89fc8859a
#
_entry.id   3a6f318b1da92ebaaaa4b4a89fc8859a
#
_cell.length_a   1.000
_cell.length_b   1.000
_cell.length_c   1.000
_cell.angle_alpha   90.00
_cell.angle_beta   90.00
_cell.angle_gamma   90.00
#
_symmetry.space_group_name_H-M   'P 1'
#
loop_
_entity.id
_entity.type
_entity.pdbx_description
1 polymer ?
#
loop_
_entity_poly.entity_id
_entity_poly.type
_entity_poly.pdbx_seq_one_letter_code
_entity_poly.pdbx_strand_id
1 'polypeptide(L)'
;RFHCSSGTTGKPICIPQTRGDLDVWTDGAARCLAMYGITRDDVVQVSYGYGLFTGGLGAHQGAERLGCAVLPTGAGNTEKQIMLMKDLGVTVICCTPSYSLHLATVAENLGVDFRRDTKLKHGVFGAEPWTDEIRAKIEQISGITAHDIYGLTEISGPGVAGNCEYCHGLHIWEDHFYPEIIDPDTLEVLPDGEEGELVFTTLDRFGTPMIRYRTRDLTRLQTEQCK
;
A
#
# COMPACT_ATOMS: atom_id res chain seq x y z
N ARG A 1 -2.40 2.71 -19.89
CA ARG A 1 -1.22 3.21 -19.13
C ARG A 1 -0.19 2.09 -19.02
N PHE A 2 1.08 2.44 -18.87
CA PHE A 2 2.14 1.46 -18.56
C PHE A 2 2.69 1.74 -17.16
N HIS A 3 2.93 0.66 -16.41
CA HIS A 3 3.68 0.67 -15.18
C HIS A 3 4.79 -0.38 -15.24
N CYS A 4 5.90 -0.13 -14.57
CA CYS A 4 7.02 -1.06 -14.55
C CYS A 4 7.38 -1.42 -13.12
N SER A 5 7.78 -2.67 -12.89
CA SER A 5 8.35 -3.13 -11.63
C SER A 5 9.70 -2.42 -11.37
N SER A 6 10.17 -2.47 -10.12
CA SER A 6 11.45 -1.84 -9.72
C SER A 6 12.67 -2.42 -10.45
N GLY A 7 12.57 -3.65 -10.95
CA GLY A 7 13.66 -4.31 -11.70
C GLY A 7 14.88 -4.65 -10.85
N THR A 8 14.74 -4.79 -9.53
CA THR A 8 15.86 -5.10 -8.61
C THR A 8 16.61 -6.38 -8.95
N THR A 9 15.96 -7.32 -9.63
CA THR A 9 16.52 -8.61 -10.02
C THR A 9 16.90 -8.70 -11.51
N GLY A 10 16.75 -7.60 -12.27
CA GLY A 10 17.05 -7.59 -13.70
C GLY A 10 16.33 -6.49 -14.48
N LYS A 11 15.92 -6.80 -15.72
CA LYS A 11 15.18 -5.84 -16.55
C LYS A 11 13.77 -5.61 -15.99
N PRO A 12 13.33 -4.35 -15.79
CA PRO A 12 11.97 -4.05 -15.34
C PRO A 12 10.91 -4.67 -16.24
N ILE A 13 9.90 -5.27 -15.61
CA ILE A 13 8.73 -5.77 -16.32
C ILE A 13 7.74 -4.61 -16.45
N CYS A 14 7.37 -4.28 -17.70
CA CYS A 14 6.40 -3.23 -17.98
C CYS A 14 5.03 -3.84 -18.28
N ILE A 15 4.05 -3.48 -17.47
CA ILE A 15 2.69 -3.99 -17.51
C ILE A 15 1.75 -2.94 -18.11
N PRO A 16 1.11 -3.19 -19.26
CA PRO A 16 0.07 -2.35 -19.80
C PRO A 16 -1.22 -2.52 -19.00
N GLN A 17 -1.91 -1.41 -18.79
CA GLN A 17 -3.20 -1.35 -18.10
C GLN A 17 -4.25 -0.70 -18.99
N THR A 18 -5.39 -1.35 -19.18
CA THR A 18 -6.57 -0.79 -19.84
C THR A 18 -7.24 0.22 -18.92
N ARG A 19 -8.31 0.88 -19.41
CA ARG A 19 -9.11 1.75 -18.55
C ARG A 19 -9.84 0.94 -17.46
N GLY A 20 -10.40 -0.23 -17.83
CA GLY A 20 -11.05 -1.13 -16.87
C GLY A 20 -10.10 -1.60 -15.78
N ASP A 21 -8.86 -2.00 -16.14
CA ASP A 21 -7.86 -2.42 -15.15
C ASP A 21 -7.52 -1.28 -14.16
N LEU A 22 -7.45 -0.04 -14.65
CA LEU A 22 -7.23 1.13 -13.80
C LEU A 22 -8.42 1.41 -12.87
N ASP A 23 -9.64 1.15 -13.31
CA ASP A 23 -10.84 1.32 -12.49
C ASP A 23 -10.87 0.28 -11.36
N VAL A 24 -10.57 -0.99 -11.63
CA VAL A 24 -10.43 -2.07 -10.63
C VAL A 24 -9.33 -1.72 -9.62
N TRP A 25 -8.16 -1.33 -10.10
CA TRP A 25 -7.04 -0.95 -9.23
C TRP A 25 -7.39 0.22 -8.32
N THR A 26 -8.01 1.26 -8.90
CA THR A 26 -8.45 2.44 -8.14
C THR A 26 -9.47 2.08 -7.08
N ASP A 27 -10.39 1.15 -7.39
CA ASP A 27 -11.38 0.65 -6.46
C ASP A 27 -10.74 -0.11 -5.30
N GLY A 28 -9.85 -1.04 -5.57
CA GLY A 28 -9.13 -1.80 -4.53
C GLY A 28 -8.33 -0.87 -3.59
N ALA A 29 -7.64 0.13 -4.13
CA ALA A 29 -6.93 1.12 -3.33
C ALA A 29 -7.90 1.96 -2.48
N ALA A 30 -9.03 2.40 -3.03
CA ALA A 30 -10.05 3.14 -2.29
C ALA A 30 -10.69 2.31 -1.17
N ARG A 31 -10.95 1.02 -1.41
CA ARG A 31 -11.45 0.07 -0.39
C ARG A 31 -10.47 -0.07 0.78
N CYS A 32 -9.16 -0.20 0.50
CA CYS A 32 -8.15 -0.22 1.56
C CYS A 32 -8.22 1.05 2.40
N LEU A 33 -8.22 2.24 1.78
CA LEU A 33 -8.29 3.51 2.49
C LEU A 33 -9.57 3.62 3.33
N ALA A 34 -10.72 3.22 2.78
CA ALA A 34 -11.99 3.22 3.49
C ALA A 34 -11.97 2.27 4.71
N MET A 35 -11.37 1.08 4.56
CA MET A 35 -11.22 0.09 5.63
C MET A 35 -10.33 0.62 6.77
N TYR A 36 -9.40 1.52 6.51
CA TYR A 36 -8.57 2.20 7.50
C TYR A 36 -9.31 3.35 8.22
N GLY A 37 -10.56 3.60 7.88
CA GLY A 37 -11.35 4.70 8.44
C GLY A 37 -11.08 6.07 7.80
N ILE A 38 -10.36 6.10 6.68
CA ILE A 38 -10.11 7.32 5.91
C ILE A 38 -11.37 7.68 5.13
N THR A 39 -11.72 8.96 5.15
CA THR A 39 -12.96 9.48 4.57
C THR A 39 -12.69 10.67 3.63
N ARG A 40 -13.73 11.14 2.95
CA ARG A 40 -13.69 12.33 2.08
C ARG A 40 -13.22 13.62 2.78
N ASP A 41 -13.24 13.65 4.10
CA ASP A 41 -12.84 14.84 4.89
C ASP A 41 -11.32 14.85 5.19
N ASP A 42 -10.60 13.80 4.78
CA ASP A 42 -9.17 13.66 5.00
C ASP A 42 -8.33 14.31 3.89
N VAL A 43 -7.14 14.76 4.26
CA VAL A 43 -6.11 15.29 3.36
C VAL A 43 -4.99 14.26 3.28
N VAL A 44 -4.81 13.67 2.11
CA VAL A 44 -3.88 12.55 1.88
C VAL A 44 -2.62 13.06 1.19
N GLN A 45 -1.50 13.00 1.87
CA GLN A 45 -0.18 13.26 1.29
C GLN A 45 0.39 11.97 0.71
N VAL A 46 0.70 11.98 -0.59
CA VAL A 46 1.32 10.85 -1.29
C VAL A 46 2.80 11.14 -1.50
N SER A 47 3.63 10.45 -0.71
CA SER A 47 5.10 10.58 -0.68
C SER A 47 5.82 9.43 -1.40
N TYR A 48 5.10 8.65 -2.20
CA TYR A 48 5.67 7.70 -3.16
C TYR A 48 6.09 8.41 -4.45
N GLY A 49 7.10 7.86 -5.13
CA GLY A 49 7.48 8.34 -6.47
C GLY A 49 6.34 8.16 -7.48
N TYR A 50 6.11 9.20 -8.28
CA TYR A 50 5.21 9.16 -9.43
C TYR A 50 6.00 8.74 -10.68
N GLY A 51 5.32 8.16 -11.66
CA GLY A 51 5.92 7.71 -12.92
C GLY A 51 5.60 6.24 -13.20
N LEU A 52 6.61 5.43 -13.51
CA LEU A 52 6.42 4.02 -13.87
C LEU A 52 6.09 3.14 -12.67
N PHE A 53 6.52 3.52 -11.47
CA PHE A 53 6.17 2.82 -10.24
C PHE A 53 4.68 3.00 -9.89
N THR A 54 4.05 1.93 -9.40
CA THR A 54 2.59 1.92 -9.16
C THR A 54 2.19 2.64 -7.87
N GLY A 55 3.06 2.70 -6.85
CA GLY A 55 2.71 3.16 -5.50
C GLY A 55 2.11 4.56 -5.46
N GLY A 56 2.74 5.54 -6.10
CA GLY A 56 2.29 6.93 -6.10
C GLY A 56 0.91 7.10 -6.72
N LEU A 57 0.74 6.57 -7.94
CA LEU A 57 -0.52 6.72 -8.67
C LEU A 57 -1.67 5.90 -8.07
N GLY A 58 -1.37 4.72 -7.51
CA GLY A 58 -2.40 3.89 -6.86
C GLY A 58 -2.97 4.56 -5.62
N ALA A 59 -2.11 5.02 -4.71
CA ALA A 59 -2.54 5.75 -3.52
C ALA A 59 -3.30 7.04 -3.87
N HIS A 60 -2.79 7.80 -4.85
CA HIS A 60 -3.41 9.03 -5.34
C HIS A 60 -4.84 8.79 -5.85
N GLN A 61 -4.99 7.87 -6.82
CA GLN A 61 -6.28 7.61 -7.45
C GLN A 61 -7.29 6.98 -6.47
N GLY A 62 -6.83 6.11 -5.57
CA GLY A 62 -7.66 5.56 -4.50
C GLY A 62 -8.21 6.66 -3.58
N ALA A 63 -7.35 7.59 -3.17
CA ALA A 63 -7.75 8.72 -2.33
C ALA A 63 -8.71 9.68 -3.06
N GLU A 64 -8.46 10.00 -4.34
CA GLU A 64 -9.40 10.80 -5.14
C GLU A 64 -10.76 10.12 -5.32
N ARG A 65 -10.78 8.81 -5.57
CA ARG A 65 -12.03 8.05 -5.66
C ARG A 65 -12.83 8.07 -4.36
N LEU A 66 -12.15 8.05 -3.23
CA LEU A 66 -12.78 8.16 -1.91
C LEU A 66 -13.30 9.59 -1.64
N GLY A 67 -12.83 10.57 -2.41
CA GLY A 67 -13.23 11.98 -2.30
C GLY A 67 -12.30 12.81 -1.42
N CYS A 68 -11.14 12.29 -1.04
CA CYS A 68 -10.13 13.01 -0.26
C CYS A 68 -9.49 14.16 -1.06
N ALA A 69 -9.01 15.17 -0.35
CA ALA A 69 -8.03 16.10 -0.93
C ALA A 69 -6.67 15.40 -1.02
N VAL A 70 -6.01 15.44 -2.18
CA VAL A 70 -4.73 14.76 -2.39
C VAL A 70 -3.59 15.75 -2.59
N LEU A 71 -2.51 15.55 -1.83
CA LEU A 71 -1.26 16.29 -1.94
C LEU A 71 -0.18 15.41 -2.58
N PRO A 72 0.08 15.53 -3.90
CA PRO A 72 1.00 14.67 -4.62
C PRO A 72 2.45 15.14 -4.50
N THR A 73 3.04 15.03 -3.31
CA THR A 73 4.41 15.50 -3.05
C THR A 73 5.48 14.70 -3.78
N GLY A 74 5.22 13.42 -4.02
CA GLY A 74 6.21 12.52 -4.60
C GLY A 74 7.34 12.19 -3.61
N ALA A 75 8.41 11.59 -4.11
CA ALA A 75 9.60 11.25 -3.31
C ALA A 75 10.56 12.45 -3.20
N GLY A 76 11.34 12.49 -2.10
CA GLY A 76 12.36 13.52 -1.84
C GLY A 76 11.79 14.83 -1.27
N ASN A 77 12.64 15.86 -1.21
CA ASN A 77 12.31 17.16 -0.61
C ASN A 77 11.67 17.06 0.78
N THR A 78 12.25 16.26 1.66
CA THR A 78 11.67 15.86 2.95
C THR A 78 11.27 17.05 3.83
N GLU A 79 12.09 18.09 3.92
CA GLU A 79 11.78 19.30 4.69
C GLU A 79 10.53 20.02 4.15
N LYS A 80 10.44 20.15 2.82
CA LYS A 80 9.26 20.75 2.17
C LYS A 80 8.01 19.90 2.41
N GLN A 81 8.12 18.58 2.43
CA GLN A 81 7.01 17.69 2.72
C GLN A 81 6.47 17.90 4.14
N ILE A 82 7.37 18.05 5.14
CA ILE A 82 7.00 18.33 6.53
C ILE A 82 6.32 19.69 6.64
N MET A 83 6.85 20.71 5.97
CA MET A 83 6.24 22.04 5.93
C MET A 83 4.81 21.99 5.36
N LEU A 84 4.63 21.36 4.19
CA LEU A 84 3.32 21.23 3.54
C LEU A 84 2.34 20.41 4.39
N MET A 85 2.82 19.38 5.07
CA MET A 85 2.02 18.56 5.98
C MET A 85 1.40 19.40 7.10
N LYS A 86 2.17 20.34 7.68
CA LYS A 86 1.69 21.28 8.71
C LYS A 86 0.73 22.31 8.12
N ASP A 87 1.15 22.98 7.06
CA ASP A 87 0.43 24.15 6.50
C ASP A 87 -0.92 23.76 5.89
N LEU A 88 -1.00 22.59 5.25
CA LEU A 88 -2.20 22.10 4.59
C LEU A 88 -3.04 21.16 5.45
N GLY A 89 -2.61 20.89 6.69
CA GLY A 89 -3.36 20.07 7.63
C GLY A 89 -3.55 18.63 7.17
N VAL A 90 -2.48 18.02 6.65
CA VAL A 90 -2.48 16.61 6.22
C VAL A 90 -2.88 15.69 7.36
N THR A 91 -3.83 14.79 7.09
CA THR A 91 -4.32 13.81 8.07
C THR A 91 -3.86 12.39 7.78
N VAL A 92 -3.46 12.12 6.52
CA VAL A 92 -3.01 10.80 6.07
C VAL A 92 -1.71 10.94 5.30
N ILE A 93 -0.73 10.10 5.61
CA ILE A 93 0.51 9.97 4.82
C ILE A 93 0.60 8.60 4.17
N CYS A 94 0.88 8.55 2.86
CA CYS A 94 1.17 7.33 2.11
C CYS A 94 2.65 7.33 1.71
N CYS A 95 3.45 6.43 2.28
CA CYS A 95 4.88 6.28 2.00
C CYS A 95 5.38 4.88 2.38
N THR A 96 6.69 4.61 2.20
CA THR A 96 7.29 3.40 2.77
C THR A 96 7.49 3.54 4.28
N PRO A 97 7.46 2.44 5.06
CA PRO A 97 7.75 2.48 6.49
C PRO A 97 9.08 3.15 6.82
N SER A 98 10.14 2.80 6.06
CA SER A 98 11.46 3.40 6.25
C SER A 98 11.48 4.91 6.00
N TYR A 99 10.73 5.39 5.00
CA TYR A 99 10.62 6.82 4.74
C TYR A 99 9.85 7.57 5.83
N SER A 100 8.85 6.94 6.43
CA SER A 100 8.14 7.51 7.60
C SER A 100 9.08 7.77 8.77
N LEU A 101 9.97 6.82 9.08
CA LEU A 101 10.99 7.00 10.11
C LEU A 101 12.00 8.09 9.75
N HIS A 102 12.39 8.18 8.48
CA HIS A 102 13.25 9.26 7.99
C HIS A 102 12.57 10.64 8.12
N LEU A 103 11.29 10.75 7.75
CA LEU A 103 10.49 11.96 7.95
C LEU A 103 10.49 12.39 9.43
N ALA A 104 10.30 11.44 10.34
CA ALA A 104 10.32 11.71 11.77
C ALA A 104 11.67 12.28 12.26
N THR A 105 12.78 11.69 11.78
CA THR A 105 14.13 12.17 12.10
C THR A 105 14.37 13.60 11.58
N VAL A 106 13.94 13.88 10.35
CA VAL A 106 14.07 15.22 9.77
C VAL A 106 13.18 16.22 10.50
N ALA A 107 11.95 15.83 10.87
CA ALA A 107 11.03 16.66 11.64
C ALA A 107 11.63 17.05 12.99
N GLU A 108 12.24 16.11 13.72
CA GLU A 108 12.94 16.36 14.97
C GLU A 108 14.06 17.40 14.81
N ASN A 109 14.88 17.28 13.75
CA ASN A 109 15.94 18.24 13.45
C ASN A 109 15.40 19.65 13.13
N LEU A 110 14.17 19.74 12.60
CA LEU A 110 13.48 21.00 12.34
C LEU A 110 12.71 21.53 13.56
N GLY A 111 12.73 20.83 14.69
CA GLY A 111 11.96 21.16 15.89
C GLY A 111 10.45 20.92 15.73
N VAL A 112 10.04 20.07 14.80
CA VAL A 112 8.65 19.71 14.54
C VAL A 112 8.30 18.40 15.23
N ASP A 113 7.29 18.43 16.07
CA ASP A 113 6.69 17.24 16.70
C ASP A 113 5.40 16.86 15.94
N PHE A 114 5.37 15.67 15.32
CA PHE A 114 4.23 15.24 14.51
C PHE A 114 2.93 15.18 15.31
N ARG A 115 2.98 14.79 16.59
CA ARG A 115 1.80 14.71 17.45
C ARG A 115 1.20 16.06 17.78
N ARG A 116 2.07 17.06 17.96
CA ARG A 116 1.65 18.40 18.40
C ARG A 116 1.44 19.35 17.22
N ASP A 117 2.32 19.27 16.22
CA ASP A 117 2.43 20.31 15.19
C ASP A 117 1.78 19.91 13.86
N THR A 118 1.22 18.69 13.75
CA THR A 118 0.51 18.21 12.55
C THR A 118 -0.92 17.73 12.91
N LYS A 119 -1.71 17.42 11.87
CA LYS A 119 -3.03 16.81 12.01
C LYS A 119 -3.02 15.32 11.59
N LEU A 120 -1.84 14.71 11.48
CA LEU A 120 -1.72 13.31 11.09
C LEU A 120 -2.51 12.38 12.01
N LYS A 121 -3.26 11.46 11.41
CA LYS A 121 -4.04 10.42 12.08
C LYS A 121 -3.68 9.03 11.58
N HIS A 122 -3.41 8.90 10.27
CA HIS A 122 -3.18 7.64 9.60
C HIS A 122 -1.89 7.67 8.79
N GLY A 123 -1.17 6.54 8.80
CA GLY A 123 -0.11 6.23 7.87
C GLY A 123 -0.46 4.99 7.07
N VAL A 124 -0.34 5.04 5.75
CA VAL A 124 -0.59 3.93 4.83
C VAL A 124 0.75 3.52 4.23
N PHE A 125 1.25 2.37 4.65
CA PHE A 125 2.60 1.90 4.39
C PHE A 125 2.61 0.64 3.54
N GLY A 126 3.60 0.52 2.66
CA GLY A 126 3.80 -0.63 1.80
C GLY A 126 5.06 -0.49 0.95
N ALA A 127 5.19 -1.35 -0.06
CA ALA A 127 6.30 -1.42 -0.99
C ALA A 127 7.63 -1.95 -0.41
N GLU A 128 7.68 -2.26 0.87
CA GLU A 128 8.79 -2.95 1.54
C GLU A 128 8.25 -3.77 2.72
N PRO A 129 8.91 -4.89 3.08
CA PRO A 129 8.52 -5.66 4.27
C PRO A 129 8.80 -4.86 5.54
N TRP A 130 7.93 -4.98 6.52
CA TRP A 130 8.08 -4.35 7.83
C TRP A 130 7.44 -5.19 8.93
N THR A 131 7.87 -4.96 10.17
CA THR A 131 7.49 -5.77 11.32
C THR A 131 6.58 -4.99 12.29
N ASP A 132 5.98 -5.70 13.24
CA ASP A 132 5.18 -5.08 14.30
C ASP A 132 6.00 -4.15 15.19
N GLU A 133 7.31 -4.38 15.34
CA GLU A 133 8.20 -3.48 16.07
C GLU A 133 8.37 -2.15 15.31
N ILE A 134 8.48 -2.20 13.97
CA ILE A 134 8.54 -0.99 13.14
C ILE A 134 7.19 -0.26 13.20
N ARG A 135 6.07 -0.98 13.17
CA ARG A 135 4.72 -0.43 13.36
C ARG A 135 4.64 0.34 14.68
N ALA A 136 4.93 -0.34 15.77
CA ALA A 136 4.88 0.25 17.10
C ALA A 136 5.78 1.50 17.23
N LYS A 137 6.98 1.46 16.62
CA LYS A 137 7.90 2.60 16.61
C LYS A 137 7.34 3.80 15.83
N ILE A 138 6.76 3.57 14.65
CA ILE A 138 6.13 4.63 13.85
C ILE A 138 4.97 5.25 14.63
N GLU A 139 4.08 4.45 15.19
CA GLU A 139 2.93 4.90 15.98
C GLU A 139 3.36 5.65 17.25
N GLN A 140 4.40 5.19 17.93
CA GLN A 140 4.94 5.85 19.10
C GLN A 140 5.50 7.24 18.77
N ILE A 141 6.22 7.39 17.67
CA ILE A 141 6.85 8.67 17.30
C ILE A 141 5.82 9.65 16.76
N SER A 142 4.93 9.20 15.88
CA SER A 142 4.05 10.09 15.12
C SER A 142 2.65 10.26 15.71
N GLY A 143 2.21 9.33 16.58
CA GLY A 143 0.86 9.32 17.15
C GLY A 143 -0.24 8.92 16.18
N ILE A 144 0.12 8.36 15.02
CA ILE A 144 -0.81 7.87 14.00
C ILE A 144 -1.18 6.41 14.22
N THR A 145 -2.23 5.95 13.52
CA THR A 145 -2.46 4.52 13.31
C THR A 145 -1.75 4.09 12.01
N ALA A 146 -0.94 3.06 12.09
CA ALA A 146 -0.14 2.56 10.96
C ALA A 146 -0.85 1.39 10.27
N HIS A 147 -1.15 1.56 8.98
CA HIS A 147 -1.84 0.59 8.14
C HIS A 147 -0.91 0.01 7.09
N ASP A 148 -1.08 -1.27 6.81
CA ASP A 148 -0.32 -2.00 5.79
C ASP A 148 -1.17 -2.15 4.52
N ILE A 149 -0.58 -1.81 3.37
CA ILE A 149 -1.19 -1.96 2.06
C ILE A 149 -0.28 -2.80 1.16
N TYR A 150 -0.81 -3.89 0.65
CA TYR A 150 -0.08 -4.81 -0.21
C TYR A 150 -0.49 -4.68 -1.67
N GLY A 151 0.46 -4.94 -2.53
CA GLY A 151 0.27 -5.07 -3.98
C GLY A 151 1.59 -5.11 -4.72
N LEU A 152 1.54 -5.55 -5.95
CA LEU A 152 2.68 -5.63 -6.85
C LEU A 152 2.26 -5.19 -8.25
N THR A 153 3.20 -4.62 -9.00
CA THR A 153 2.97 -4.08 -10.35
C THR A 153 2.38 -5.12 -11.30
N GLU A 154 2.83 -6.34 -11.17
CA GLU A 154 2.44 -7.47 -12.01
C GLU A 154 0.96 -7.86 -11.82
N ILE A 155 0.42 -7.69 -10.62
CA ILE A 155 -0.98 -8.02 -10.31
C ILE A 155 -1.88 -6.81 -10.46
N SER A 156 -1.68 -5.73 -9.68
CA SER A 156 -2.49 -4.51 -9.83
C SER A 156 -1.81 -3.25 -9.31
N GLY A 157 -0.80 -3.36 -8.45
CA GLY A 157 -0.20 -2.28 -7.68
C GLY A 157 -0.73 -2.25 -6.24
N PRO A 158 -0.57 -1.17 -5.48
CA PRO A 158 -1.09 -1.11 -4.11
C PRO A 158 -2.62 -1.18 -4.12
N GLY A 159 -3.18 -1.91 -3.14
CA GLY A 159 -4.62 -2.10 -3.01
C GLY A 159 -5.12 -3.47 -3.47
N VAL A 160 -4.23 -4.47 -3.65
CA VAL A 160 -4.62 -5.88 -3.77
C VAL A 160 -5.13 -6.40 -2.44
N ALA A 161 -4.46 -6.02 -1.35
CA ALA A 161 -4.87 -6.33 0.01
C ALA A 161 -4.48 -5.22 1.00
N GLY A 162 -5.13 -5.21 2.16
CA GLY A 162 -4.84 -4.30 3.26
C GLY A 162 -5.29 -4.84 4.60
N ASN A 163 -4.72 -4.35 5.70
CA ASN A 163 -5.15 -4.75 7.03
C ASN A 163 -6.43 -4.01 7.44
N CYS A 164 -7.21 -4.60 8.35
CA CYS A 164 -8.29 -3.90 9.04
C CYS A 164 -7.82 -3.32 10.39
N GLU A 165 -8.73 -2.79 11.18
CA GLU A 165 -8.46 -2.23 12.51
C GLU A 165 -7.84 -3.23 13.51
N TYR A 166 -8.03 -4.53 13.31
CA TYR A 166 -7.46 -5.58 14.16
C TYR A 166 -6.02 -5.94 13.82
N CYS A 167 -5.50 -5.52 12.68
CA CYS A 167 -4.11 -5.72 12.22
C CYS A 167 -3.61 -7.18 12.22
N HIS A 168 -4.52 -8.15 12.07
CA HIS A 168 -4.20 -9.58 12.01
C HIS A 168 -4.22 -10.08 10.57
N GLY A 169 -3.15 -9.81 9.81
CA GLY A 169 -3.05 -10.15 8.40
C GLY A 169 -3.71 -9.09 7.48
N LEU A 170 -3.77 -9.42 6.20
CA LEU A 170 -4.29 -8.53 5.15
C LEU A 170 -5.51 -9.18 4.49
N HIS A 171 -6.56 -8.40 4.31
CA HIS A 171 -7.77 -8.82 3.56
C HIS A 171 -7.52 -8.67 2.07
N ILE A 172 -7.67 -9.75 1.32
CA ILE A 172 -7.58 -9.78 -0.13
C ILE A 172 -8.97 -9.50 -0.73
N TRP A 173 -9.03 -8.74 -1.81
CA TRP A 173 -10.26 -8.50 -2.56
C TRP A 173 -10.52 -9.67 -3.51
N GLU A 174 -11.17 -10.75 -3.00
CA GLU A 174 -11.40 -12.00 -3.73
C GLU A 174 -12.38 -11.86 -4.90
N ASP A 175 -13.10 -10.76 -5.00
CA ASP A 175 -13.90 -10.40 -6.18
C ASP A 175 -13.02 -10.01 -7.39
N HIS A 176 -11.75 -9.66 -7.16
CA HIS A 176 -10.78 -9.27 -8.18
C HIS A 176 -9.59 -10.21 -8.30
N PHE A 177 -9.22 -10.87 -7.19
CA PHE A 177 -8.00 -11.69 -7.11
C PHE A 177 -8.29 -13.02 -6.44
N TYR A 178 -8.00 -14.12 -7.15
CA TYR A 178 -8.07 -15.45 -6.57
C TYR A 178 -6.71 -15.85 -6.01
N PRO A 179 -6.57 -15.97 -4.67
CA PRO A 179 -5.33 -16.37 -4.03
C PRO A 179 -5.21 -17.89 -3.92
N GLU A 180 -4.00 -18.40 -4.04
CA GLU A 180 -3.63 -19.77 -3.70
C GLU A 180 -2.31 -19.74 -2.91
N ILE A 181 -2.11 -20.70 -2.01
CA ILE A 181 -0.80 -20.95 -1.40
C ILE A 181 -0.25 -22.24 -1.99
N ILE A 182 1.00 -22.20 -2.44
CA ILE A 182 1.67 -23.38 -2.99
C ILE A 182 2.97 -23.67 -2.24
N ASP A 183 3.34 -24.93 -2.20
CA ASP A 183 4.72 -25.30 -1.85
C ASP A 183 5.67 -24.78 -2.94
N PRO A 184 6.70 -23.99 -2.60
CA PRO A 184 7.57 -23.35 -3.58
C PRO A 184 8.43 -24.34 -4.39
N ASP A 185 8.65 -25.56 -3.89
CA ASP A 185 9.49 -26.60 -4.51
C ASP A 185 8.66 -27.58 -5.35
N THR A 186 7.56 -28.10 -4.78
CA THR A 186 6.71 -29.10 -5.46
C THR A 186 5.65 -28.45 -6.36
N LEU A 187 5.29 -27.18 -6.11
CA LEU A 187 4.25 -26.41 -6.79
C LEU A 187 2.83 -26.94 -6.53
N GLU A 188 2.67 -27.83 -5.57
CA GLU A 188 1.36 -28.31 -5.14
C GLU A 188 0.65 -27.24 -4.29
N VAL A 189 -0.68 -27.18 -4.43
CA VAL A 189 -1.51 -26.27 -3.62
C VAL A 189 -1.56 -26.82 -2.19
N LEU A 190 -1.27 -25.94 -1.24
CA LEU A 190 -1.34 -26.24 0.18
C LEU A 190 -2.71 -25.95 0.77
N PRO A 191 -3.15 -26.68 1.79
CA PRO A 191 -4.36 -26.37 2.54
C PRO A 191 -4.30 -24.99 3.20
N ASP A 192 -5.48 -24.40 3.44
CA ASP A 192 -5.59 -23.16 4.20
C ASP A 192 -4.92 -23.26 5.59
N GLY A 193 -4.22 -22.21 5.97
CA GLY A 193 -3.46 -22.14 7.22
C GLY A 193 -2.01 -22.63 7.14
N GLU A 194 -1.64 -23.36 6.09
CA GLU A 194 -0.25 -23.74 5.85
C GLU A 194 0.54 -22.62 5.20
N GLU A 195 1.82 -22.50 5.56
CA GLU A 195 2.71 -21.46 5.02
C GLU A 195 3.34 -21.93 3.71
N GLY A 196 3.30 -21.07 2.70
CA GLY A 196 3.88 -21.32 1.40
C GLY A 196 3.96 -20.05 0.58
N GLU A 197 4.21 -20.18 -0.72
CA GLU A 197 4.29 -19.07 -1.67
C GLU A 197 2.90 -18.64 -2.13
N LEU A 198 2.63 -17.33 -2.04
CA LEU A 198 1.39 -16.73 -2.54
C LEU A 198 1.37 -16.70 -4.07
N VAL A 199 0.26 -17.15 -4.61
CA VAL A 199 -0.03 -17.16 -6.04
C VAL A 199 -1.34 -16.42 -6.28
N PHE A 200 -1.40 -15.57 -7.32
CA PHE A 200 -2.62 -14.89 -7.72
C PHE A 200 -3.06 -15.24 -9.13
N THR A 201 -4.37 -15.41 -9.29
CA THR A 201 -5.05 -15.32 -10.57
C THR A 201 -5.93 -14.07 -10.57
N THR A 202 -5.76 -13.19 -11.57
CA THR A 202 -6.60 -12.00 -11.73
C THR A 202 -7.92 -12.38 -12.41
N LEU A 203 -9.07 -11.95 -11.87
CA LEU A 203 -10.39 -12.36 -12.33
C LEU A 203 -10.95 -11.43 -13.40
N ASP A 204 -10.64 -10.14 -13.34
CA ASP A 204 -11.21 -9.09 -14.17
C ASP A 204 -10.18 -8.14 -14.79
N ARG A 205 -8.96 -8.63 -14.98
CA ARG A 205 -7.88 -7.89 -15.61
C ARG A 205 -7.77 -8.23 -17.09
N PHE A 206 -7.88 -7.22 -17.96
CA PHE A 206 -7.96 -7.40 -19.41
C PHE A 206 -6.65 -7.07 -20.14
N GLY A 207 -5.87 -6.10 -19.66
CA GLY A 207 -4.64 -5.65 -20.33
C GLY A 207 -3.51 -6.66 -20.26
N THR A 208 -3.39 -7.36 -19.15
CA THR A 208 -2.39 -8.42 -18.93
C THR A 208 -2.97 -9.40 -17.90
N PRO A 209 -3.86 -10.31 -18.31
CA PRO A 209 -4.39 -11.33 -17.40
C PRO A 209 -3.26 -12.18 -16.82
N MET A 210 -3.25 -12.32 -15.51
CA MET A 210 -2.30 -13.19 -14.81
C MET A 210 -3.03 -14.44 -14.32
N ILE A 211 -2.54 -15.59 -14.72
CA ILE A 211 -3.08 -16.89 -14.30
C ILE A 211 -2.00 -17.60 -13.50
N ARG A 212 -2.29 -17.86 -12.23
CA ARG A 212 -1.38 -18.51 -11.28
C ARG A 212 0.00 -17.84 -11.24
N TYR A 213 0.01 -16.51 -11.12
CA TYR A 213 1.26 -15.74 -11.02
C TYR A 213 1.91 -15.95 -9.64
N ARG A 214 3.14 -16.46 -9.64
CA ARG A 214 3.94 -16.69 -8.43
C ARG A 214 4.54 -15.37 -7.95
N THR A 215 4.11 -14.90 -6.78
CA THR A 215 4.58 -13.61 -6.22
C THR A 215 5.97 -13.67 -5.62
N ARG A 216 6.39 -14.84 -5.16
CA ARG A 216 7.59 -15.10 -4.35
C ARG A 216 7.47 -14.59 -2.91
N ASP A 217 6.31 -14.14 -2.51
CA ASP A 217 6.03 -13.80 -1.12
C ASP A 217 5.59 -15.04 -0.37
N LEU A 218 6.16 -15.26 0.82
CA LEU A 218 5.77 -16.35 1.71
C LEU A 218 4.69 -15.87 2.68
N THR A 219 3.60 -16.61 2.75
CA THR A 219 2.46 -16.31 3.61
C THR A 219 1.57 -17.54 3.79
N ARG A 220 0.40 -17.36 4.42
CA ARG A 220 -0.66 -18.35 4.54
C ARG A 220 -2.02 -17.69 4.37
N LEU A 221 -3.00 -18.41 3.85
CA LEU A 221 -4.39 -17.97 3.84
C LEU A 221 -5.06 -18.35 5.16
N GLN A 222 -5.80 -17.41 5.73
CA GLN A 222 -6.64 -17.60 6.90
C GLN A 222 -8.09 -17.35 6.48
N THR A 223 -8.94 -18.37 6.61
CA THR A 223 -10.35 -18.33 6.25
C THR A 223 -11.27 -18.07 7.45
N GLU A 224 -10.69 -17.98 8.66
CA GLU A 224 -11.44 -17.63 9.85
C GLU A 224 -11.96 -16.19 9.74
N GLN A 225 -13.21 -16.00 10.17
CA GLN A 225 -13.83 -14.68 10.16
C GLN A 225 -13.04 -13.72 11.04
N CYS A 226 -12.62 -12.59 10.47
CA CYS A 226 -12.05 -11.49 11.22
C CYS A 226 -13.11 -10.91 12.18
N LYS A 227 -12.69 -10.56 13.39
CA LYS A 227 -13.58 -10.11 14.46
C LYS A 227 -14.26 -8.79 14.12
#